data_c029b1392cc3c554755997d5ec3f0e50
#
_entry.id   c029b1392cc3c554755997d5ec3f0e50
#
_cell.length_a   1.000
_cell.length_b   1.000
_cell.length_c   1.000
_cell.angle_alpha   90.00
_cell.angle_beta   90.00
_cell.angle_gamma   90.00
#
_symmetry.space_group_name_H-M   'P 1'
#
loop_
_entity.id
_entity.type
_entity.pdbx_description
1 polymer ?
#
loop_
_entity_poly.entity_id
_entity_poly.type
_entity_poly.pdbx_seq_one_letter_code
_entity_poly.pdbx_strand_id
1 'polypeptide(L)'
;MCPRYNSSHMIKKLIGRVLSGKLFKSRGKSGAHVIAFKNHGVAREAISTCVLSVTDTLQARGYAAFVVGGAVRDLLLKRTPKDFDVATSATPEEVRGLFRRSRIVGRRFQIVHVMCGRETVEVSTFRAAHDAGADSAEGTDERARTDEHGRILRDNVFGNQQQDATRRDLTINALFYNPATQEVHDYHGGVKDLHERRLRMIGDPVQRYREDPVRMLRAVRFAAALDFEIDAATRQPIRELADLLQNVPPARLFDETLKLLLSGHAVETVKRLRKDGLHRGLLPLLDVILEQPLGERFVMLALQNTDTRIRAGKGVSPAFLFATLLWHEVLSAWKPIEADGIPAIPALFKAMDQVLQLQAEKLAIPRRYGGDMKEIWSMQPRFEQRSGRRPHRLLELPRFRAGYDFLLLRCESGELDSELGKWWTQFQDAGGAERERLLMPESGPKKRRRRKKPRAHGEGASAPAAPSAQES
;
A
#
# COMPACT_ATOMS: atom_id res chain seq x y z
N MET A 1 -79.67 -14.40 -13.26
CA MET A 1 -78.97 -13.09 -13.07
C MET A 1 -77.78 -13.25 -12.09
N CYS A 2 -76.63 -13.42 -12.64
CA CYS A 2 -75.39 -13.50 -11.83
C CYS A 2 -74.74 -12.10 -11.79
N PRO A 3 -74.28 -11.58 -10.66
CA PRO A 3 -73.53 -10.34 -10.61
C PRO A 3 -72.04 -10.58 -10.95
N ARG A 4 -71.57 -9.86 -11.97
CA ARG A 4 -70.16 -9.85 -12.40
C ARG A 4 -69.31 -9.17 -11.30
N TYR A 5 -68.35 -9.88 -10.70
CA TYR A 5 -67.37 -9.36 -9.79
C TYR A 5 -66.31 -8.60 -10.59
N ASN A 6 -66.11 -7.33 -10.24
CA ASN A 6 -65.22 -6.42 -10.92
C ASN A 6 -63.79 -6.53 -10.31
N SER A 7 -62.97 -7.45 -10.82
CA SER A 7 -61.61 -7.76 -10.33
C SER A 7 -60.54 -6.75 -10.72
N SER A 8 -60.89 -5.74 -11.54
CA SER A 8 -59.93 -4.76 -12.07
C SER A 8 -59.51 -3.67 -11.07
N HIS A 9 -60.34 -3.41 -10.05
CA HIS A 9 -60.08 -2.32 -9.07
C HIS A 9 -59.15 -2.74 -7.95
N MET A 10 -59.10 -4.03 -7.59
CA MET A 10 -58.23 -4.59 -6.58
C MET A 10 -56.78 -4.72 -7.08
N ILE A 11 -56.60 -5.11 -8.35
CA ILE A 11 -55.29 -5.26 -8.98
C ILE A 11 -54.61 -3.88 -9.16
N LYS A 12 -55.36 -2.85 -9.55
CA LYS A 12 -54.80 -1.45 -9.63
C LYS A 12 -54.39 -0.89 -8.27
N LYS A 13 -55.07 -1.24 -7.17
CA LYS A 13 -54.67 -0.85 -5.79
C LYS A 13 -53.42 -1.60 -5.28
N LEU A 14 -53.20 -2.85 -5.71
CA LEU A 14 -51.96 -3.60 -5.38
C LEU A 14 -50.77 -3.08 -6.19
N ILE A 15 -50.94 -2.81 -7.47
CA ILE A 15 -49.88 -2.29 -8.35
C ILE A 15 -49.46 -0.86 -7.92
N GLY A 16 -50.41 -0.02 -7.52
CA GLY A 16 -50.12 1.31 -6.99
C GLY A 16 -49.35 1.32 -5.66
N ARG A 17 -49.47 0.25 -4.86
CA ARG A 17 -48.68 0.08 -3.61
C ARG A 17 -47.27 -0.44 -3.84
N VAL A 18 -47.05 -1.21 -4.91
CA VAL A 18 -45.72 -1.73 -5.30
C VAL A 18 -44.88 -0.64 -5.98
N LEU A 19 -45.51 0.27 -6.74
CA LEU A 19 -44.81 1.36 -7.45
C LEU A 19 -44.56 2.59 -6.60
N SER A 20 -45.18 2.74 -5.42
CA SER A 20 -45.03 3.92 -4.55
C SER A 20 -43.88 3.83 -3.56
N GLY A 21 -42.98 2.83 -3.63
CA GLY A 21 -41.75 2.75 -2.84
C GLY A 21 -41.93 2.73 -1.30
N LYS A 22 -43.19 2.55 -0.80
CA LYS A 22 -43.50 2.62 0.63
C LYS A 22 -43.39 1.31 1.41
N LEU A 23 -42.85 0.24 0.82
CA LEU A 23 -42.86 -1.11 1.44
C LEU A 23 -41.53 -1.52 2.05
N PHE A 24 -40.49 -0.67 2.06
CA PHE A 24 -39.25 -0.94 2.81
C PHE A 24 -38.72 0.31 3.53
N LYS A 25 -39.54 0.88 4.41
CA LYS A 25 -39.00 1.62 5.56
C LYS A 25 -38.98 0.65 6.75
N SER A 26 -37.95 -0.21 6.81
CA SER A 26 -37.48 -0.73 8.07
C SER A 26 -37.00 0.48 8.88
N ARG A 27 -37.82 0.93 9.81
CA ARG A 27 -37.39 1.82 10.90
C ARG A 27 -36.39 1.02 11.73
N GLY A 28 -35.10 1.02 11.32
CA GLY A 28 -34.01 0.59 12.17
C GLY A 28 -34.07 1.43 13.44
N LYS A 29 -34.06 0.78 14.58
CA LYS A 29 -33.88 1.41 15.90
C LYS A 29 -32.64 2.30 15.79
N SER A 30 -32.80 3.61 15.88
CA SER A 30 -31.69 4.59 15.84
C SER A 30 -30.94 4.49 17.18
N GLY A 31 -29.93 3.59 17.25
CA GLY A 31 -29.11 3.42 18.45
C GLY A 31 -28.09 2.32 18.23
N ALA A 32 -26.95 2.41 18.95
CA ALA A 32 -25.97 1.31 18.97
C ALA A 32 -26.58 0.07 19.61
N HIS A 33 -26.27 -1.10 19.04
CA HIS A 33 -26.37 -2.34 19.76
C HIS A 33 -25.17 -2.42 20.72
N VAL A 34 -25.43 -2.21 22.01
CA VAL A 34 -24.40 -2.24 23.07
C VAL A 34 -24.21 -3.67 23.53
N ILE A 35 -22.98 -4.17 23.40
CA ILE A 35 -22.59 -5.53 23.74
C ILE A 35 -21.73 -5.47 25.00
N ALA A 36 -22.22 -6.07 26.08
CA ALA A 36 -21.53 -6.09 27.35
C ALA A 36 -20.32 -7.04 27.35
N PHE A 37 -19.36 -6.79 28.22
CA PHE A 37 -18.12 -7.56 28.41
C PHE A 37 -18.32 -9.09 28.42
N LYS A 38 -19.33 -9.58 29.15
CA LYS A 38 -19.64 -11.01 29.24
C LYS A 38 -19.88 -11.70 27.89
N ASN A 39 -20.25 -10.94 26.85
CA ASN A 39 -20.61 -11.47 25.54
C ASN A 39 -19.44 -11.42 24.53
N HIS A 40 -18.40 -10.58 24.76
CA HIS A 40 -17.27 -10.44 23.85
C HIS A 40 -15.90 -10.73 24.49
N GLY A 41 -15.79 -10.63 25.83
CA GLY A 41 -14.59 -10.99 26.59
C GLY A 41 -13.35 -10.12 26.34
N VAL A 42 -13.50 -8.94 25.72
CA VAL A 42 -12.39 -8.00 25.53
C VAL A 42 -12.17 -7.24 26.81
N ALA A 43 -11.13 -7.61 27.55
CA ALA A 43 -10.78 -6.98 28.81
C ALA A 43 -10.06 -5.64 28.61
N ARG A 44 -10.19 -4.71 29.57
CA ARG A 44 -9.52 -3.40 29.56
C ARG A 44 -7.99 -3.54 29.50
N GLU A 45 -7.44 -4.57 30.12
CA GLU A 45 -6.00 -4.87 30.17
C GLU A 45 -5.41 -5.26 28.81
N ALA A 46 -6.26 -5.61 27.84
CA ALA A 46 -5.83 -5.85 26.46
C ALA A 46 -5.52 -4.56 25.68
N ILE A 47 -5.86 -3.39 26.25
CA ILE A 47 -5.60 -2.08 25.68
C ILE A 47 -4.28 -1.53 26.23
N SER A 48 -3.48 -0.87 25.41
CA SER A 48 -2.23 -0.28 25.86
C SER A 48 -2.46 0.78 26.96
N THR A 49 -1.54 0.89 27.90
CA THR A 49 -1.63 1.87 29.00
C THR A 49 -1.68 3.31 28.49
N CYS A 50 -1.01 3.59 27.37
CA CYS A 50 -1.07 4.89 26.72
C CYS A 50 -2.49 5.23 26.23
N VAL A 51 -3.13 4.30 25.53
CA VAL A 51 -4.50 4.46 25.02
C VAL A 51 -5.50 4.61 26.17
N LEU A 52 -5.36 3.81 27.24
CA LEU A 52 -6.16 3.96 28.45
C LEU A 52 -6.01 5.34 29.08
N SER A 53 -4.77 5.83 29.21
CA SER A 53 -4.51 7.19 29.73
C SER A 53 -5.18 8.27 28.88
N VAL A 54 -5.16 8.11 27.54
CA VAL A 54 -5.79 9.06 26.61
C VAL A 54 -7.31 9.02 26.77
N THR A 55 -7.93 7.83 26.75
CA THR A 55 -9.40 7.70 26.89
C THR A 55 -9.88 8.16 28.26
N ASP A 56 -9.18 7.81 29.34
CA ASP A 56 -9.55 8.21 30.71
C ASP A 56 -9.45 9.73 30.88
N THR A 57 -8.41 10.38 30.34
CA THR A 57 -8.25 11.83 30.40
C THR A 57 -9.39 12.53 29.68
N LEU A 58 -9.76 12.07 28.47
CA LEU A 58 -10.87 12.64 27.71
C LEU A 58 -12.21 12.46 28.43
N GLN A 59 -12.49 11.25 28.94
CA GLN A 59 -13.73 10.95 29.66
C GLN A 59 -13.84 11.71 30.97
N ALA A 60 -12.74 11.86 31.72
CA ALA A 60 -12.72 12.67 32.95
C ALA A 60 -13.01 14.16 32.71
N ARG A 61 -12.82 14.66 31.47
CA ARG A 61 -13.17 16.02 31.05
C ARG A 61 -14.56 16.12 30.43
N GLY A 62 -15.35 15.04 30.46
CA GLY A 62 -16.73 15.00 29.97
C GLY A 62 -16.85 14.70 28.46
N TYR A 63 -15.77 14.40 27.77
CA TYR A 63 -15.82 14.01 26.37
C TYR A 63 -16.07 12.50 26.23
N ALA A 64 -16.91 12.13 25.26
CA ALA A 64 -17.01 10.74 24.84
C ALA A 64 -15.68 10.31 24.20
N ALA A 65 -15.13 9.16 24.60
CA ALA A 65 -13.89 8.62 24.02
C ALA A 65 -13.94 7.11 23.95
N PHE A 66 -13.59 6.55 22.80
CA PHE A 66 -13.66 5.13 22.49
C PHE A 66 -12.42 4.66 21.75
N VAL A 67 -11.97 3.45 22.00
CA VAL A 67 -11.09 2.72 21.09
C VAL A 67 -11.91 2.29 19.88
N VAL A 68 -11.38 2.41 18.65
CA VAL A 68 -12.19 2.22 17.45
C VAL A 68 -11.49 1.40 16.35
N GLY A 69 -12.27 0.91 15.42
CA GLY A 69 -11.80 0.42 14.14
C GLY A 69 -11.05 -0.91 14.22
N GLY A 70 -9.87 -0.94 13.58
CA GLY A 70 -9.06 -2.16 13.45
C GLY A 70 -8.69 -2.81 14.76
N ALA A 71 -8.37 -2.03 15.79
CA ALA A 71 -8.02 -2.54 17.10
C ALA A 71 -9.18 -3.33 17.76
N VAL A 72 -10.40 -2.78 17.72
CA VAL A 72 -11.58 -3.45 18.30
C VAL A 72 -11.87 -4.76 17.55
N ARG A 73 -11.83 -4.71 16.19
CA ARG A 73 -11.96 -5.91 15.36
C ARG A 73 -10.94 -6.99 15.74
N ASP A 74 -9.67 -6.62 15.84
CA ASP A 74 -8.59 -7.58 16.10
C ASP A 74 -8.70 -8.19 17.50
N LEU A 75 -9.05 -7.39 18.51
CA LEU A 75 -9.33 -7.88 19.87
C LEU A 75 -10.50 -8.87 19.90
N LEU A 76 -11.60 -8.57 19.18
CA LEU A 76 -12.74 -9.49 19.07
C LEU A 76 -12.38 -10.80 18.35
N LEU A 77 -11.42 -10.75 17.42
CA LEU A 77 -10.85 -11.92 16.75
C LEU A 77 -9.73 -12.61 17.57
N LYS A 78 -9.48 -12.17 18.81
CA LYS A 78 -8.40 -12.66 19.69
C LYS A 78 -7.01 -12.53 19.06
N ARG A 79 -6.81 -11.45 18.27
CA ARG A 79 -5.53 -11.05 17.69
C ARG A 79 -4.98 -9.86 18.46
N THR A 80 -3.66 -9.75 18.55
CA THR A 80 -3.00 -8.55 19.10
C THR A 80 -3.07 -7.42 18.07
N PRO A 81 -3.72 -6.29 18.37
CA PRO A 81 -3.72 -5.14 17.50
C PRO A 81 -2.30 -4.59 17.29
N LYS A 82 -2.02 -4.12 16.08
CA LYS A 82 -0.77 -3.46 15.77
C LYS A 82 -0.75 -2.02 16.31
N ASP A 83 -1.83 -1.30 16.06
CA ASP A 83 -2.01 0.11 16.41
C ASP A 83 -3.40 0.29 17.03
N PHE A 84 -3.55 1.29 17.90
CA PHE A 84 -4.82 1.66 18.51
C PHE A 84 -5.22 3.07 18.10
N ASP A 85 -6.45 3.21 17.61
CA ASP A 85 -7.06 4.49 17.29
C ASP A 85 -8.12 4.86 18.34
N VAL A 86 -8.21 6.13 18.67
CA VAL A 86 -9.24 6.69 19.56
C VAL A 86 -10.15 7.63 18.77
N ALA A 87 -11.46 7.50 18.95
CA ALA A 87 -12.42 8.48 18.48
C ALA A 87 -13.12 9.17 19.66
N THR A 88 -13.31 10.47 19.56
CA THR A 88 -13.83 11.31 20.65
C THR A 88 -14.79 12.38 20.16
N SER A 89 -15.63 12.90 21.10
CA SER A 89 -16.44 14.11 20.84
C SER A 89 -15.64 15.40 20.96
N ALA A 90 -14.40 15.36 21.50
CA ALA A 90 -13.53 16.53 21.61
C ALA A 90 -13.02 16.94 20.21
N THR A 91 -12.95 18.25 19.95
CA THR A 91 -12.32 18.81 18.74
C THR A 91 -10.79 18.59 18.75
N PRO A 92 -10.12 18.69 17.59
CA PRO A 92 -8.66 18.55 17.55
C PRO A 92 -7.92 19.54 18.45
N GLU A 93 -8.44 20.77 18.57
CA GLU A 93 -7.91 21.85 19.41
C GLU A 93 -8.07 21.52 20.90
N GLU A 94 -9.23 20.99 21.29
CA GLU A 94 -9.50 20.55 22.68
C GLU A 94 -8.60 19.37 23.06
N VAL A 95 -8.46 18.36 22.18
CA VAL A 95 -7.53 17.24 22.40
C VAL A 95 -6.11 17.77 22.56
N ARG A 96 -5.65 18.66 21.67
CA ARG A 96 -4.32 19.26 21.77
C ARG A 96 -4.12 20.03 23.08
N GLY A 97 -5.16 20.73 23.55
CA GLY A 97 -5.12 21.45 24.83
C GLY A 97 -4.98 20.56 26.05
N LEU A 98 -5.49 19.33 26.01
CA LEU A 98 -5.42 18.35 27.10
C LEU A 98 -4.07 17.62 27.16
N PHE A 99 -3.41 17.42 26.03
CA PHE A 99 -2.18 16.62 25.96
C PHE A 99 -0.98 17.49 25.55
N ARG A 100 -0.07 17.74 26.48
CA ARG A 100 1.14 18.56 26.25
C ARG A 100 2.01 18.02 25.11
N ARG A 101 2.10 16.68 24.97
CA ARG A 101 2.87 16.01 23.90
C ARG A 101 1.91 15.55 22.80
N SER A 102 1.35 16.51 22.07
CA SER A 102 0.46 16.23 20.96
C SER A 102 0.66 17.18 19.80
N ARG A 103 0.27 16.75 18.60
CA ARG A 103 0.29 17.57 17.39
C ARG A 103 -0.91 17.25 16.50
N ILE A 104 -1.51 18.25 15.90
CA ILE A 104 -2.55 18.11 14.88
C ILE A 104 -1.85 17.80 13.56
N VAL A 105 -2.29 16.75 12.86
CA VAL A 105 -1.77 16.33 11.56
C VAL A 105 -2.92 16.14 10.56
N GLY A 106 -2.59 16.26 9.26
CA GLY A 106 -3.54 16.08 8.17
C GLY A 106 -4.24 17.36 7.76
N ARG A 107 -4.33 17.59 6.43
CA ARG A 107 -5.08 18.72 5.83
C ARG A 107 -6.51 18.32 5.44
N ARG A 108 -6.66 17.12 4.87
CA ARG A 108 -7.94 16.58 4.44
C ARG A 108 -8.78 16.11 5.62
N PHE A 109 -8.12 15.41 6.53
CA PHE A 109 -8.69 14.85 7.76
C PHE A 109 -7.77 15.22 8.91
N GLN A 110 -8.22 16.10 9.79
CA GLN A 110 -7.45 16.46 10.97
C GLN A 110 -7.56 15.36 12.03
N ILE A 111 -6.42 14.87 12.48
CA ILE A 111 -6.27 13.94 13.60
C ILE A 111 -5.21 14.48 14.56
N VAL A 112 -5.25 14.07 15.80
CA VAL A 112 -4.25 14.46 16.80
C VAL A 112 -3.40 13.24 17.14
N HIS A 113 -2.10 13.35 16.92
CA HIS A 113 -1.14 12.38 17.43
C HIS A 113 -0.79 12.73 18.86
N VAL A 114 -1.15 11.88 19.81
CA VAL A 114 -0.78 11.99 21.23
C VAL A 114 0.38 11.02 21.50
N MET A 115 1.51 11.56 21.99
CA MET A 115 2.74 10.80 22.18
C MET A 115 2.92 10.40 23.64
N CYS A 116 3.00 9.10 23.93
CA CYS A 116 3.31 8.53 25.24
C CYS A 116 4.63 7.74 25.15
N GLY A 117 5.74 8.40 25.44
CA GLY A 117 7.05 7.78 25.31
C GLY A 117 7.37 7.43 23.86
N ARG A 118 7.42 6.14 23.53
CA ARG A 118 7.64 5.62 22.16
C ARG A 118 6.38 5.32 21.41
N GLU A 119 5.24 5.26 22.09
CA GLU A 119 3.93 4.99 21.49
C GLU A 119 3.27 6.29 21.03
N THR A 120 2.59 6.25 19.90
CA THR A 120 1.77 7.37 19.38
C THR A 120 0.35 6.85 19.20
N VAL A 121 -0.62 7.53 19.82
CA VAL A 121 -2.05 7.24 19.70
C VAL A 121 -2.65 8.25 18.74
N GLU A 122 -3.36 7.76 17.71
CA GLU A 122 -4.13 8.59 16.80
C GLU A 122 -5.51 8.88 17.41
N VAL A 123 -5.80 10.16 17.65
CA VAL A 123 -7.08 10.61 18.20
C VAL A 123 -7.82 11.40 17.13
N SER A 124 -9.00 10.91 16.76
CA SER A 124 -9.89 11.55 15.78
C SER A 124 -11.17 12.05 16.44
N THR A 125 -11.63 13.24 16.05
CA THR A 125 -12.97 13.74 16.42
C THR A 125 -14.04 12.98 15.65
N PHE A 126 -15.19 12.68 16.25
CA PHE A 126 -16.35 12.14 15.54
C PHE A 126 -16.75 13.05 14.38
N ARG A 127 -16.99 12.48 13.22
CA ARG A 127 -17.34 13.22 12.00
C ARG A 127 -18.74 12.90 11.53
N ALA A 128 -19.40 13.90 10.96
CA ALA A 128 -20.70 13.72 10.33
C ALA A 128 -20.58 12.88 9.05
N ALA A 129 -21.66 12.17 8.69
CA ALA A 129 -21.80 11.57 7.36
C ALA A 129 -22.04 12.69 6.34
N HIS A 130 -21.43 12.55 5.14
CA HIS A 130 -21.79 13.41 4.01
C HIS A 130 -23.16 12.97 3.48
N ASP A 131 -24.19 13.76 3.72
CA ASP A 131 -25.47 13.60 3.02
C ASP A 131 -25.29 14.17 1.60
N ALA A 132 -25.20 13.28 0.61
CA ALA A 132 -25.12 13.62 -0.81
C ALA A 132 -26.44 14.24 -1.38
N GLY A 133 -27.33 14.73 -0.53
CA GLY A 133 -28.65 15.21 -0.88
C GLY A 133 -29.08 16.54 -0.23
N ALA A 134 -28.22 17.15 0.57
CA ALA A 134 -28.55 18.51 1.05
C ALA A 134 -27.98 19.53 0.05
N ASP A 135 -28.85 20.02 -0.84
CA ASP A 135 -28.70 21.33 -1.44
C ASP A 135 -28.57 22.35 -0.31
N SER A 136 -27.37 22.48 0.23
CA SER A 136 -27.06 23.59 1.13
C SER A 136 -26.86 24.81 0.27
N ALA A 137 -27.94 25.62 0.21
CA ALA A 137 -27.90 27.00 -0.17
C ALA A 137 -26.63 27.68 0.33
N GLU A 138 -25.97 28.38 -0.59
CA GLU A 138 -25.10 29.52 -0.41
C GLU A 138 -24.45 29.71 0.99
N GLY A 139 -23.45 28.94 1.27
CA GLY A 139 -22.51 29.18 2.34
C GLY A 139 -21.27 28.34 2.05
N THR A 140 -20.21 29.01 1.63
CA THR A 140 -18.88 28.39 1.38
C THR A 140 -18.32 27.83 2.68
N ASP A 141 -18.84 26.71 3.13
CA ASP A 141 -18.19 25.97 4.23
C ASP A 141 -16.94 25.27 3.70
N GLU A 142 -15.79 25.92 3.90
CA GLU A 142 -14.47 25.37 3.54
C GLU A 142 -14.17 24.02 4.22
N ARG A 143 -15.02 23.53 5.11
CA ARG A 143 -14.85 22.32 5.90
C ARG A 143 -15.22 21.03 5.15
N ALA A 144 -16.14 21.11 4.19
CA ALA A 144 -16.55 19.98 3.35
C ALA A 144 -16.44 20.34 1.87
N ARG A 145 -15.76 19.51 1.05
CA ARG A 145 -15.64 19.69 -0.41
C ARG A 145 -15.64 18.35 -1.11
N THR A 146 -16.38 18.26 -2.20
CA THR A 146 -16.37 17.14 -3.15
C THR A 146 -15.93 17.61 -4.53
N ASP A 147 -15.39 16.71 -5.37
CA ASP A 147 -15.13 16.99 -6.77
C ASP A 147 -16.35 16.66 -7.64
N GLU A 148 -16.25 16.94 -8.95
CA GLU A 148 -17.29 16.70 -9.96
C GLU A 148 -17.71 15.21 -10.09
N HIS A 149 -16.90 14.29 -9.57
CA HIS A 149 -17.19 12.85 -9.57
C HIS A 149 -17.77 12.36 -8.23
N GLY A 150 -18.09 13.27 -7.29
CA GLY A 150 -18.61 12.94 -5.97
C GLY A 150 -17.55 12.48 -4.95
N ARG A 151 -16.24 12.62 -5.29
CA ARG A 151 -15.16 12.24 -4.39
C ARG A 151 -14.94 13.30 -3.32
N ILE A 152 -14.88 12.88 -2.05
CA ILE A 152 -14.66 13.75 -0.90
C ILE A 152 -13.23 14.30 -0.92
N LEU A 153 -13.06 15.61 -1.06
CA LEU A 153 -11.77 16.31 -1.03
C LEU A 153 -11.42 16.82 0.37
N ARG A 154 -12.40 17.24 1.16
CA ARG A 154 -12.24 17.72 2.54
C ARG A 154 -13.45 17.28 3.36
N ASP A 155 -13.22 16.79 4.58
CA ASP A 155 -14.25 16.25 5.47
C ASP A 155 -13.83 16.51 6.93
N ASN A 156 -14.00 17.75 7.37
CA ASN A 156 -13.77 18.18 8.75
C ASN A 156 -15.07 18.66 9.42
N VAL A 157 -16.20 18.12 8.97
CA VAL A 157 -17.50 18.37 9.62
C VAL A 157 -17.62 17.39 10.78
N PHE A 158 -17.71 17.94 12.00
CA PHE A 158 -17.83 17.15 13.22
C PHE A 158 -19.25 16.65 13.42
N GLY A 159 -19.39 15.47 14.03
CA GLY A 159 -20.65 14.80 14.24
C GLY A 159 -20.69 14.04 15.56
N ASN A 160 -21.64 13.12 15.66
CA ASN A 160 -21.78 12.21 16.80
C ASN A 160 -21.19 10.80 16.46
N GLN A 161 -21.13 9.93 17.46
CA GLN A 161 -20.60 8.57 17.32
C GLN A 161 -21.30 7.75 16.23
N GLN A 162 -22.64 7.86 16.11
CA GLN A 162 -23.42 7.14 15.09
C GLN A 162 -23.07 7.62 13.69
N GLN A 163 -22.93 8.93 13.51
CA GLN A 163 -22.52 9.50 12.22
C GLN A 163 -21.09 9.07 11.85
N ASP A 164 -20.17 9.06 12.82
CA ASP A 164 -18.81 8.55 12.60
C ASP A 164 -18.79 7.07 12.23
N ALA A 165 -19.64 6.24 12.85
CA ALA A 165 -19.81 4.84 12.47
C ALA A 165 -20.30 4.68 11.03
N THR A 166 -21.30 5.49 10.63
CA THR A 166 -21.95 5.39 9.32
C THR A 166 -21.04 5.78 8.17
N ARG A 167 -20.11 6.72 8.37
CA ARG A 167 -19.16 7.12 7.32
C ARG A 167 -17.98 6.17 7.12
N ARG A 168 -17.76 5.20 8.02
CA ARG A 168 -16.69 4.21 7.90
C ARG A 168 -16.93 3.29 6.69
N ASP A 169 -15.91 2.51 6.31
CA ASP A 169 -15.96 1.66 5.13
C ASP A 169 -16.74 0.35 5.36
N LEU A 170 -16.24 -0.49 6.24
CA LEU A 170 -16.76 -1.83 6.51
C LEU A 170 -17.36 -1.94 7.89
N THR A 171 -18.43 -2.72 8.04
CA THR A 171 -19.11 -2.94 9.32
C THR A 171 -18.16 -3.39 10.41
N ILE A 172 -17.24 -4.29 10.10
CA ILE A 172 -16.23 -4.82 11.04
C ILE A 172 -15.21 -3.78 11.52
N ASN A 173 -15.08 -2.65 10.83
CA ASN A 173 -14.20 -1.54 11.20
C ASN A 173 -14.96 -0.36 11.84
N ALA A 174 -16.28 -0.49 12.01
CA ALA A 174 -17.15 0.53 12.60
C ALA A 174 -17.59 0.18 14.03
N LEU A 175 -16.72 -0.51 14.75
CA LEU A 175 -16.91 -0.92 16.14
C LEU A 175 -16.19 0.05 17.07
N PHE A 176 -16.84 0.37 18.19
CA PHE A 176 -16.34 1.28 19.22
C PHE A 176 -16.31 0.57 20.55
N TYR A 177 -15.17 0.54 21.21
CA TYR A 177 -15.01 -0.06 22.53
C TYR A 177 -14.83 1.05 23.57
N ASN A 178 -15.66 1.02 24.62
CA ASN A 178 -15.53 1.92 25.77
C ASN A 178 -14.68 1.26 26.85
N PRO A 179 -13.46 1.74 27.14
CA PRO A 179 -12.61 1.13 28.15
C PRO A 179 -13.15 1.25 29.59
N ALA A 180 -13.96 2.29 29.89
CA ALA A 180 -14.50 2.50 31.24
C ALA A 180 -15.62 1.52 31.57
N THR A 181 -16.54 1.25 30.63
CA THR A 181 -17.66 0.32 30.82
C THR A 181 -17.39 -1.07 30.27
N GLN A 182 -16.29 -1.24 29.52
CA GLN A 182 -15.93 -2.46 28.79
C GLN A 182 -17.06 -2.93 27.86
N GLU A 183 -17.68 -2.02 27.16
CA GLU A 183 -18.76 -2.28 26.22
C GLU A 183 -18.32 -2.03 24.78
N VAL A 184 -18.84 -2.85 23.85
CA VAL A 184 -18.70 -2.63 22.41
C VAL A 184 -19.98 -2.04 21.85
N HIS A 185 -19.89 -0.90 21.18
CA HIS A 185 -20.98 -0.25 20.49
C HIS A 185 -20.92 -0.60 18.99
N ASP A 186 -21.97 -1.24 18.49
CA ASP A 186 -22.12 -1.69 17.11
C ASP A 186 -23.39 -1.08 16.48
N TYR A 187 -23.21 -0.23 15.48
CA TYR A 187 -24.30 0.43 14.78
C TYR A 187 -24.75 -0.29 13.49
N HIS A 188 -23.89 -1.17 12.95
CA HIS A 188 -24.07 -1.73 11.62
C HIS A 188 -24.00 -3.27 11.57
N GLY A 189 -23.98 -3.95 12.71
CA GLY A 189 -23.92 -5.41 12.78
C GLY A 189 -22.52 -5.98 12.51
N GLY A 190 -21.47 -5.20 12.78
CA GLY A 190 -20.09 -5.59 12.55
C GLY A 190 -19.64 -6.79 13.38
N VAL A 191 -20.14 -6.94 14.60
CA VAL A 191 -19.85 -8.12 15.44
C VAL A 191 -20.44 -9.38 14.83
N LYS A 192 -21.66 -9.32 14.29
CA LYS A 192 -22.27 -10.42 13.55
C LYS A 192 -21.44 -10.78 12.32
N ASP A 193 -21.05 -9.78 11.52
CA ASP A 193 -20.25 -10.00 10.32
C ASP A 193 -18.86 -10.59 10.65
N LEU A 194 -18.25 -10.24 11.81
CA LEU A 194 -17.02 -10.88 12.30
C LEU A 194 -17.22 -12.39 12.59
N HIS A 195 -18.32 -12.76 13.23
CA HIS A 195 -18.64 -14.16 13.51
C HIS A 195 -18.91 -14.97 12.24
N GLU A 196 -19.59 -14.33 11.25
CA GLU A 196 -19.89 -14.92 9.94
C GLU A 196 -18.68 -14.88 8.99
N ARG A 197 -17.56 -14.29 9.38
CA ARG A 197 -16.35 -14.06 8.54
C ARG A 197 -16.69 -13.35 7.24
N ARG A 198 -17.50 -12.30 7.33
CA ARG A 198 -18.05 -11.56 6.19
C ARG A 198 -17.58 -10.10 6.18
N LEU A 199 -17.26 -9.59 5.00
CA LEU A 199 -16.96 -8.19 4.76
C LEU A 199 -18.15 -7.51 4.10
N ARG A 200 -18.75 -6.55 4.79
CA ARG A 200 -19.89 -5.79 4.30
C ARG A 200 -19.59 -4.30 4.30
N MET A 201 -19.86 -3.63 3.18
CA MET A 201 -19.80 -2.17 3.08
C MET A 201 -20.96 -1.54 3.86
N ILE A 202 -20.69 -0.45 4.56
CA ILE A 202 -21.70 0.35 5.22
C ILE A 202 -22.36 1.28 4.19
N GLY A 203 -23.68 1.24 4.10
CA GLY A 203 -24.47 2.01 3.12
C GLY A 203 -24.53 1.32 1.74
N ASP A 204 -24.83 2.10 0.70
CA ASP A 204 -24.88 1.58 -0.67
C ASP A 204 -23.47 1.44 -1.25
N PRO A 205 -23.03 0.22 -1.62
CA PRO A 205 -21.67 -0.02 -2.10
C PRO A 205 -21.31 0.78 -3.36
N VAL A 206 -22.24 0.99 -4.29
CA VAL A 206 -22.02 1.75 -5.53
C VAL A 206 -21.66 3.21 -5.18
N GLN A 207 -22.49 3.84 -4.35
CA GLN A 207 -22.25 5.20 -3.88
C GLN A 207 -20.92 5.29 -3.12
N ARG A 208 -20.67 4.35 -2.20
CA ARG A 208 -19.46 4.35 -1.37
C ARG A 208 -18.17 4.18 -2.18
N TYR A 209 -18.20 3.40 -3.26
CA TYR A 209 -17.05 3.27 -4.16
C TYR A 209 -16.84 4.50 -5.04
N ARG A 210 -17.90 5.21 -5.44
CA ARG A 210 -17.79 6.50 -6.13
C ARG A 210 -17.21 7.59 -5.24
N GLU A 211 -17.64 7.67 -3.97
CA GLU A 211 -17.07 8.60 -2.98
C GLU A 211 -15.57 8.38 -2.76
N ASP A 212 -15.15 7.11 -2.71
CA ASP A 212 -13.77 6.71 -2.47
C ASP A 212 -13.46 5.35 -3.11
N PRO A 213 -12.92 5.35 -4.35
CA PRO A 213 -12.61 4.10 -5.06
C PRO A 213 -11.59 3.21 -4.33
N VAL A 214 -10.73 3.79 -3.47
CA VAL A 214 -9.77 3.02 -2.67
C VAL A 214 -10.45 2.01 -1.73
N ARG A 215 -11.74 2.21 -1.40
CA ARG A 215 -12.52 1.25 -0.61
C ARG A 215 -12.61 -0.13 -1.27
N MET A 216 -12.59 -0.21 -2.61
CA MET A 216 -12.53 -1.49 -3.34
C MET A 216 -11.25 -2.26 -3.01
N LEU A 217 -10.11 -1.57 -3.04
CA LEU A 217 -8.80 -2.15 -2.67
C LEU A 217 -8.77 -2.58 -1.21
N ARG A 218 -9.34 -1.76 -0.32
CA ARG A 218 -9.42 -2.06 1.10
C ARG A 218 -10.27 -3.30 1.37
N ALA A 219 -11.42 -3.47 0.68
CA ALA A 219 -12.26 -4.65 0.80
C ALA A 219 -11.48 -5.92 0.42
N VAL A 220 -10.78 -5.92 -0.70
CA VAL A 220 -9.95 -7.05 -1.14
C VAL A 220 -8.79 -7.32 -0.17
N ARG A 221 -8.12 -6.27 0.32
CA ARG A 221 -7.04 -6.40 1.30
C ARG A 221 -7.51 -7.05 2.61
N PHE A 222 -8.63 -6.58 3.15
CA PHE A 222 -9.19 -7.17 4.38
C PHE A 222 -9.69 -8.59 4.14
N ALA A 223 -10.26 -8.90 2.97
CA ALA A 223 -10.65 -10.25 2.62
C ALA A 223 -9.47 -11.21 2.63
N ALA A 224 -8.32 -10.80 2.08
CA ALA A 224 -7.10 -11.59 2.08
C ALA A 224 -6.48 -11.70 3.50
N ALA A 225 -6.37 -10.58 4.22
CA ALA A 225 -5.69 -10.54 5.53
C ALA A 225 -6.46 -11.23 6.67
N LEU A 226 -7.79 -11.23 6.60
CA LEU A 226 -8.65 -11.84 7.60
C LEU A 226 -9.13 -13.24 7.19
N ASP A 227 -8.95 -13.61 5.91
CA ASP A 227 -9.53 -14.79 5.30
C ASP A 227 -11.07 -14.78 5.42
N PHE A 228 -11.67 -13.66 5.01
CA PHE A 228 -13.11 -13.42 5.02
C PHE A 228 -13.66 -13.35 3.59
N GLU A 229 -14.96 -13.67 3.44
CA GLU A 229 -15.66 -13.49 2.19
C GLU A 229 -16.28 -12.10 2.07
N ILE A 230 -16.15 -11.48 0.89
CA ILE A 230 -16.83 -10.21 0.61
C ILE A 230 -18.29 -10.51 0.33
N ASP A 231 -19.20 -9.85 1.06
CA ASP A 231 -20.66 -9.95 0.86
C ASP A 231 -21.04 -9.67 -0.61
N ALA A 232 -22.00 -10.39 -1.13
CA ALA A 232 -22.35 -10.33 -2.55
C ALA A 232 -22.70 -8.91 -3.03
N ALA A 233 -23.49 -8.16 -2.26
CA ALA A 233 -23.86 -6.78 -2.59
C ALA A 233 -22.65 -5.85 -2.57
N THR A 234 -21.69 -6.07 -1.65
CA THR A 234 -20.43 -5.33 -1.58
C THR A 234 -19.51 -5.66 -2.74
N ARG A 235 -19.50 -6.92 -3.21
CA ARG A 235 -18.58 -7.40 -4.24
C ARG A 235 -19.04 -7.06 -5.66
N GLN A 236 -20.34 -7.17 -5.94
CA GLN A 236 -20.90 -7.02 -7.29
C GLN A 236 -20.43 -5.76 -8.02
N PRO A 237 -20.44 -4.54 -7.41
CA PRO A 237 -20.06 -3.34 -8.14
C PRO A 237 -18.56 -3.19 -8.37
N ILE A 238 -17.69 -3.98 -7.72
CA ILE A 238 -16.24 -3.79 -7.75
C ILE A 238 -15.71 -3.84 -9.19
N ARG A 239 -16.11 -4.85 -9.97
CA ARG A 239 -15.63 -5.01 -11.34
C ARG A 239 -16.09 -3.90 -12.27
N GLU A 240 -17.33 -3.45 -12.11
CA GLU A 240 -17.94 -2.40 -12.94
C GLU A 240 -17.32 -1.01 -12.64
N LEU A 241 -16.92 -0.79 -11.40
CA LEU A 241 -16.37 0.47 -10.93
C LEU A 241 -14.84 0.50 -10.83
N ALA A 242 -14.16 -0.57 -11.27
CA ALA A 242 -12.69 -0.69 -11.17
C ALA A 242 -11.96 0.48 -11.83
N ASP A 243 -12.47 1.00 -12.94
CA ASP A 243 -11.88 2.12 -13.69
C ASP A 243 -11.84 3.43 -12.89
N LEU A 244 -12.68 3.58 -11.85
CA LEU A 244 -12.62 4.74 -10.95
C LEU A 244 -11.29 4.86 -10.20
N LEU A 245 -10.51 3.77 -10.10
CA LEU A 245 -9.15 3.82 -9.51
C LEU A 245 -8.21 4.73 -10.29
N GLN A 246 -8.44 4.95 -11.59
CA GLN A 246 -7.64 5.87 -12.41
C GLN A 246 -7.79 7.34 -11.95
N ASN A 247 -8.90 7.67 -11.30
CA ASN A 247 -9.18 9.01 -10.77
C ASN A 247 -8.59 9.23 -9.36
N VAL A 248 -8.00 8.20 -8.74
CA VAL A 248 -7.36 8.32 -7.43
C VAL A 248 -5.99 9.00 -7.57
N PRO A 249 -5.64 9.98 -6.70
CA PRO A 249 -4.30 10.58 -6.74
C PRO A 249 -3.21 9.50 -6.64
N PRO A 250 -2.19 9.53 -7.53
CA PRO A 250 -1.17 8.47 -7.60
C PRO A 250 -0.46 8.21 -6.26
N ALA A 251 -0.17 9.25 -5.48
CA ALA A 251 0.45 9.08 -4.16
C ALA A 251 -0.42 8.27 -3.19
N ARG A 252 -1.76 8.47 -3.22
CA ARG A 252 -2.69 7.72 -2.38
C ARG A 252 -2.82 6.27 -2.86
N LEU A 253 -2.83 6.07 -4.18
CA LEU A 253 -2.85 4.74 -4.78
C LEU A 253 -1.57 3.97 -4.41
N PHE A 254 -0.42 4.64 -4.44
CA PHE A 254 0.86 4.10 -3.99
C PHE A 254 0.82 3.63 -2.53
N ASP A 255 0.33 4.48 -1.62
CA ASP A 255 0.25 4.16 -0.20
C ASP A 255 -0.65 2.93 0.05
N GLU A 256 -1.78 2.83 -0.63
CA GLU A 256 -2.66 1.66 -0.48
C GLU A 256 -2.06 0.40 -1.13
N THR A 257 -1.40 0.53 -2.30
CA THR A 257 -0.65 -0.56 -2.92
C THR A 257 0.43 -1.10 -1.99
N LEU A 258 1.15 -0.21 -1.33
CA LEU A 258 2.18 -0.61 -0.37
C LEU A 258 1.57 -1.39 0.81
N LYS A 259 0.41 -0.96 1.33
CA LYS A 259 -0.33 -1.69 2.38
C LYS A 259 -0.82 -3.06 1.91
N LEU A 260 -1.26 -3.18 0.65
CA LEU A 260 -1.66 -4.46 0.04
C LEU A 260 -0.49 -5.43 0.02
N LEU A 261 0.67 -4.99 -0.49
CA LEU A 261 1.84 -5.82 -0.71
C LEU A 261 2.64 -6.13 0.57
N LEU A 262 2.54 -5.26 1.60
CA LEU A 262 3.20 -5.45 2.90
C LEU A 262 2.25 -5.93 4.00
N SER A 263 1.11 -6.53 3.63
CA SER A 263 0.12 -7.04 4.59
C SER A 263 0.52 -8.37 5.25
N GLY A 264 1.50 -9.10 4.70
CA GLY A 264 1.80 -10.50 5.03
C GLY A 264 0.88 -11.50 4.33
N HIS A 265 0.02 -11.01 3.40
CA HIS A 265 -0.92 -11.78 2.59
C HIS A 265 -0.92 -11.29 1.13
N ALA A 266 0.23 -10.85 0.63
CA ALA A 266 0.38 -10.24 -0.69
C ALA A 266 0.00 -11.21 -1.82
N VAL A 267 0.40 -12.47 -1.72
CA VAL A 267 0.06 -13.51 -2.71
C VAL A 267 -1.45 -13.65 -2.87
N GLU A 268 -2.16 -13.82 -1.75
CA GLU A 268 -3.62 -13.98 -1.76
C GLU A 268 -4.31 -12.67 -2.22
N THR A 269 -3.78 -11.53 -1.80
CA THR A 269 -4.28 -10.20 -2.21
C THR A 269 -4.20 -10.03 -3.73
N VAL A 270 -3.07 -10.35 -4.37
CA VAL A 270 -2.89 -10.25 -5.82
C VAL A 270 -3.84 -11.20 -6.56
N LYS A 271 -4.02 -12.44 -6.08
CA LYS A 271 -4.98 -13.37 -6.66
C LYS A 271 -6.42 -12.83 -6.61
N ARG A 272 -6.83 -12.26 -5.47
CA ARG A 272 -8.17 -11.65 -5.31
C ARG A 272 -8.33 -10.40 -6.16
N LEU A 273 -7.33 -9.52 -6.25
CA LEU A 273 -7.35 -8.35 -7.15
C LEU A 273 -7.57 -8.78 -8.61
N ARG A 274 -6.91 -9.84 -9.08
CA ARG A 274 -7.13 -10.39 -10.44
C ARG A 274 -8.56 -10.93 -10.60
N LYS A 275 -9.03 -11.73 -9.65
CA LYS A 275 -10.39 -12.30 -9.67
C LYS A 275 -11.47 -11.22 -9.77
N ASP A 276 -11.28 -10.10 -9.07
CA ASP A 276 -12.24 -9.01 -9.00
C ASP A 276 -11.99 -7.89 -10.04
N GLY A 277 -10.97 -8.02 -10.91
CA GLY A 277 -10.70 -7.11 -12.01
C GLY A 277 -10.01 -5.80 -11.61
N LEU A 278 -9.54 -5.68 -10.36
CA LEU A 278 -8.90 -4.46 -9.83
C LEU A 278 -7.42 -4.30 -10.19
N HIS A 279 -6.78 -5.33 -10.71
CA HIS A 279 -5.36 -5.36 -11.06
C HIS A 279 -5.02 -4.31 -12.13
N ARG A 280 -5.87 -4.14 -13.16
CA ARG A 280 -5.64 -3.24 -14.30
C ARG A 280 -5.51 -1.77 -13.92
N GLY A 281 -6.26 -1.32 -12.90
CA GLY A 281 -6.18 0.05 -12.41
C GLY A 281 -5.04 0.32 -11.44
N LEU A 282 -4.48 -0.73 -10.82
CA LEU A 282 -3.52 -0.60 -9.73
C LEU A 282 -2.07 -0.74 -10.22
N LEU A 283 -1.79 -1.79 -10.96
CA LEU A 283 -0.46 -2.12 -11.48
C LEU A 283 -0.62 -2.64 -12.92
N PRO A 284 -0.85 -1.77 -13.91
CA PRO A 284 -1.06 -2.18 -15.30
C PRO A 284 0.05 -3.08 -15.85
N LEU A 285 1.27 -2.96 -15.30
CA LEU A 285 2.40 -3.80 -15.67
C LEU A 285 2.37 -5.18 -15.03
N LEU A 286 1.66 -5.37 -13.92
CA LEU A 286 1.48 -6.71 -13.33
C LEU A 286 0.74 -7.64 -14.28
N ASP A 287 -0.19 -7.14 -15.09
CA ASP A 287 -0.92 -7.96 -16.05
C ASP A 287 0.02 -8.55 -17.10
N VAL A 288 0.83 -7.69 -17.72
CA VAL A 288 1.79 -8.12 -18.74
C VAL A 288 2.80 -9.11 -18.16
N ILE A 289 3.26 -8.88 -16.93
CA ILE A 289 4.23 -9.76 -16.26
C ILE A 289 3.57 -11.09 -15.86
N LEU A 290 2.34 -11.05 -15.34
CA LEU A 290 1.61 -12.24 -14.89
C LEU A 290 1.05 -13.08 -16.07
N GLU A 291 1.01 -12.55 -17.28
CA GLU A 291 0.70 -13.29 -18.51
C GLU A 291 1.93 -14.06 -19.05
N GLN A 292 3.15 -13.72 -18.60
CA GLN A 292 4.37 -14.43 -18.97
C GLN A 292 4.74 -15.45 -17.89
N PRO A 293 4.88 -16.75 -18.21
CA PRO A 293 5.09 -17.81 -17.21
C PRO A 293 6.30 -17.58 -16.29
N LEU A 294 7.42 -17.09 -16.83
CA LEU A 294 8.62 -16.76 -16.04
C LEU A 294 8.40 -15.51 -15.18
N GLY A 295 7.71 -14.52 -15.70
CA GLY A 295 7.37 -13.29 -14.97
C GLY A 295 6.42 -13.57 -13.79
N GLU A 296 5.38 -14.37 -14.01
CA GLU A 296 4.45 -14.77 -12.95
C GLU A 296 5.20 -15.51 -11.83
N ARG A 297 6.01 -16.52 -12.19
CA ARG A 297 6.76 -17.29 -11.20
C ARG A 297 7.70 -16.41 -10.36
N PHE A 298 8.45 -15.52 -11.01
CA PHE A 298 9.35 -14.59 -10.33
C PHE A 298 8.63 -13.67 -9.35
N VAL A 299 7.56 -13.02 -9.79
CA VAL A 299 6.77 -12.11 -8.95
C VAL A 299 6.11 -12.86 -7.79
N MET A 300 5.51 -14.02 -8.04
CA MET A 300 4.84 -14.80 -7.00
C MET A 300 5.82 -15.30 -5.92
N LEU A 301 7.04 -15.72 -6.29
CA LEU A 301 8.10 -16.06 -5.34
C LEU A 301 8.52 -14.86 -4.50
N ALA A 302 8.69 -13.68 -5.12
CA ALA A 302 9.03 -12.45 -4.40
C ALA A 302 7.95 -12.07 -3.38
N LEU A 303 6.67 -12.18 -3.74
CA LEU A 303 5.54 -11.91 -2.85
C LEU A 303 5.45 -12.96 -1.72
N GLN A 304 5.68 -14.23 -2.01
CA GLN A 304 5.70 -15.30 -1.01
C GLN A 304 6.82 -15.11 0.02
N ASN A 305 8.02 -14.74 -0.44
CA ASN A 305 9.14 -14.40 0.44
C ASN A 305 8.84 -13.15 1.27
N THR A 306 8.19 -12.14 0.69
CA THR A 306 7.69 -10.95 1.39
C THR A 306 6.71 -11.32 2.50
N ASP A 307 5.70 -12.13 2.21
CA ASP A 307 4.70 -12.59 3.18
C ASP A 307 5.36 -13.35 4.34
N THR A 308 6.29 -14.24 4.01
CA THR A 308 7.03 -15.04 5.01
C THR A 308 7.86 -14.14 5.95
N ARG A 309 8.56 -13.14 5.40
CA ARG A 309 9.34 -12.18 6.20
C ARG A 309 8.47 -11.34 7.12
N ILE A 310 7.37 -10.81 6.60
CA ILE A 310 6.44 -9.96 7.38
C ILE A 310 5.81 -10.77 8.52
N ARG A 311 5.34 -11.99 8.25
CA ARG A 311 4.79 -12.88 9.28
C ARG A 311 5.81 -13.26 10.35
N ALA A 312 7.10 -13.30 9.99
CA ALA A 312 8.20 -13.49 10.93
C ALA A 312 8.64 -12.19 11.64
N GLY A 313 7.91 -11.08 11.53
CA GLY A 313 8.24 -9.79 12.12
C GLY A 313 9.47 -9.08 11.50
N LYS A 314 9.93 -9.53 10.33
CA LYS A 314 11.10 -8.96 9.64
C LYS A 314 10.67 -7.87 8.68
N GLY A 315 11.44 -6.76 8.64
CA GLY A 315 11.21 -5.68 7.68
C GLY A 315 11.43 -6.11 6.23
N VAL A 316 10.67 -5.50 5.32
CA VAL A 316 10.82 -5.64 3.87
C VAL A 316 11.07 -4.25 3.29
N SER A 317 12.06 -4.15 2.40
CA SER A 317 12.35 -2.89 1.69
C SER A 317 11.33 -2.68 0.56
N PRO A 318 10.58 -1.57 0.55
CA PRO A 318 9.70 -1.23 -0.58
C PRO A 318 10.46 -1.14 -1.90
N ALA A 319 11.70 -0.61 -1.89
CA ALA A 319 12.54 -0.53 -3.08
C ALA A 319 12.86 -1.91 -3.67
N PHE A 320 13.17 -2.91 -2.82
CA PHE A 320 13.38 -4.28 -3.26
C PHE A 320 12.11 -4.86 -3.88
N LEU A 321 10.96 -4.68 -3.23
CA LEU A 321 9.68 -5.17 -3.71
C LEU A 321 9.32 -4.58 -5.08
N PHE A 322 9.42 -3.25 -5.24
CA PHE A 322 9.18 -2.62 -6.54
C PHE A 322 10.24 -2.98 -7.58
N ALA A 323 11.49 -3.20 -7.19
CA ALA A 323 12.50 -3.72 -8.11
C ALA A 323 12.11 -5.10 -8.65
N THR A 324 11.55 -5.99 -7.82
CA THR A 324 11.07 -7.30 -8.28
C THR A 324 9.85 -7.18 -9.18
N LEU A 325 8.88 -6.33 -8.84
CA LEU A 325 7.67 -6.14 -9.62
C LEU A 325 7.93 -5.55 -11.01
N LEU A 326 8.96 -4.71 -11.17
CA LEU A 326 9.26 -4.00 -12.43
C LEU A 326 10.40 -4.64 -13.23
N TRP A 327 10.99 -5.73 -12.77
CA TRP A 327 12.16 -6.33 -13.41
C TRP A 327 11.93 -6.77 -14.85
N HIS A 328 10.83 -7.43 -15.12
CA HIS A 328 10.53 -7.94 -16.46
C HIS A 328 10.26 -6.81 -17.47
N GLU A 329 9.71 -5.68 -17.00
CA GLU A 329 9.60 -4.47 -17.82
C GLU A 329 10.97 -3.90 -18.17
N VAL A 330 11.88 -3.86 -17.19
CA VAL A 330 13.26 -3.44 -17.43
C VAL A 330 13.94 -4.36 -18.43
N LEU A 331 13.74 -5.68 -18.32
CA LEU A 331 14.28 -6.65 -19.28
C LEU A 331 13.69 -6.46 -20.68
N SER A 332 12.38 -6.25 -20.77
CA SER A 332 11.69 -6.05 -22.05
C SER A 332 12.13 -4.76 -22.74
N ALA A 333 12.41 -3.69 -21.97
CA ALA A 333 12.93 -2.44 -22.50
C ALA A 333 14.42 -2.51 -22.84
N TRP A 334 15.20 -3.32 -22.10
CA TRP A 334 16.65 -3.41 -22.26
C TRP A 334 17.06 -4.07 -23.57
N LYS A 335 16.47 -5.21 -23.91
CA LYS A 335 16.84 -6.01 -25.08
C LYS A 335 16.78 -5.24 -26.41
N PRO A 336 15.72 -4.46 -26.74
CA PRO A 336 15.68 -3.65 -27.95
C PRO A 336 16.78 -2.58 -27.98
N ILE A 337 17.01 -1.88 -26.84
CA ILE A 337 18.01 -0.81 -26.75
C ILE A 337 19.44 -1.37 -26.97
N GLU A 338 19.71 -2.58 -26.48
CA GLU A 338 20.99 -3.26 -26.73
C GLU A 338 21.11 -3.69 -28.20
N ALA A 339 20.04 -4.19 -28.82
CA ALA A 339 20.00 -4.57 -30.23
C ALA A 339 20.27 -3.38 -31.17
N ASP A 340 19.92 -2.15 -30.77
CA ASP A 340 20.24 -0.90 -31.49
C ASP A 340 21.73 -0.52 -31.39
N GLY A 341 22.59 -1.40 -30.82
CA GLY A 341 24.04 -1.22 -30.77
C GLY A 341 24.54 -0.43 -29.56
N ILE A 342 23.69 -0.09 -28.61
CA ILE A 342 24.10 0.53 -27.35
C ILE A 342 24.76 -0.53 -26.46
N PRO A 343 25.95 -0.28 -25.87
CA PRO A 343 26.57 -1.25 -24.95
C PRO A 343 25.65 -1.67 -23.80
N ALA A 344 25.71 -2.94 -23.38
CA ALA A 344 24.77 -3.56 -22.46
C ALA A 344 24.49 -2.76 -21.18
N ILE A 345 25.51 -2.21 -20.51
CA ILE A 345 25.31 -1.46 -19.26
C ILE A 345 24.62 -0.09 -19.51
N PRO A 346 25.07 0.77 -20.44
CA PRO A 346 24.34 1.98 -20.82
C PRO A 346 22.91 1.69 -21.29
N ALA A 347 22.69 0.63 -22.08
CA ALA A 347 21.35 0.20 -22.51
C ALA A 347 20.45 -0.15 -21.32
N LEU A 348 20.97 -0.89 -20.34
CA LEU A 348 20.25 -1.21 -19.10
C LEU A 348 19.85 0.05 -18.32
N PHE A 349 20.77 1.01 -18.14
CA PHE A 349 20.43 2.26 -17.44
C PHE A 349 19.33 3.05 -18.16
N LYS A 350 19.38 3.11 -19.50
CA LYS A 350 18.34 3.75 -20.31
C LYS A 350 16.99 3.04 -20.14
N ALA A 351 16.96 1.71 -20.12
CA ALA A 351 15.75 0.93 -19.87
C ALA A 351 15.17 1.20 -18.48
N MET A 352 16.02 1.22 -17.46
CA MET A 352 15.61 1.54 -16.07
C MET A 352 14.95 2.92 -16.00
N ASP A 353 15.54 3.93 -16.63
CA ASP A 353 15.01 5.30 -16.64
C ASP A 353 13.64 5.36 -17.32
N GLN A 354 13.47 4.70 -18.47
CA GLN A 354 12.20 4.63 -19.19
C GLN A 354 11.11 3.97 -18.33
N VAL A 355 11.39 2.84 -17.71
CA VAL A 355 10.42 2.13 -16.87
C VAL A 355 10.04 2.95 -15.63
N LEU A 356 11.01 3.57 -14.96
CA LEU A 356 10.73 4.40 -13.79
C LEU A 356 9.95 5.66 -14.16
N GLN A 357 10.18 6.26 -15.33
CA GLN A 357 9.41 7.39 -15.80
C GLN A 357 7.94 7.01 -16.05
N LEU A 358 7.69 5.91 -16.77
CA LEU A 358 6.33 5.40 -17.01
C LEU A 358 5.59 5.08 -15.70
N GLN A 359 6.30 4.55 -14.69
CA GLN A 359 5.70 4.25 -13.38
C GLN A 359 5.42 5.51 -12.55
N ALA A 360 6.20 6.57 -12.70
CA ALA A 360 5.96 7.82 -11.99
C ALA A 360 4.63 8.47 -12.38
N GLU A 361 4.18 8.28 -13.62
CA GLU A 361 2.88 8.78 -14.11
C GLU A 361 1.70 7.99 -13.54
N LYS A 362 1.86 6.69 -13.29
CA LYS A 362 0.77 5.79 -12.89
C LYS A 362 0.67 5.57 -11.39
N LEU A 363 1.77 5.28 -10.72
CA LEU A 363 1.80 4.87 -9.31
C LEU A 363 2.55 5.85 -8.40
N ALA A 364 3.19 6.89 -8.95
CA ALA A 364 3.99 7.88 -8.22
C ALA A 364 4.96 7.26 -7.21
N ILE A 365 5.72 6.23 -7.64
CA ILE A 365 6.75 5.62 -6.77
C ILE A 365 7.71 6.74 -6.31
N PRO A 366 7.85 6.96 -5.00
CA PRO A 366 8.70 8.03 -4.49
C PRO A 366 10.15 7.92 -5.00
N ARG A 367 10.73 9.03 -5.45
CA ARG A 367 12.09 9.09 -6.04
C ARG A 367 13.16 8.45 -5.16
N ARG A 368 12.98 8.48 -3.83
CA ARG A 368 13.90 7.85 -2.87
C ARG A 368 14.08 6.35 -3.10
N TYR A 369 13.11 5.65 -3.69
CA TYR A 369 13.23 4.22 -3.99
C TYR A 369 13.92 3.95 -5.32
N GLY A 370 13.88 4.89 -6.27
CA GLY A 370 14.43 4.72 -7.62
C GLY A 370 15.92 4.46 -7.63
N GLY A 371 16.69 5.14 -6.76
CA GLY A 371 18.14 4.91 -6.61
C GLY A 371 18.45 3.48 -6.18
N ASP A 372 17.80 3.02 -5.12
CA ASP A 372 17.97 1.67 -4.58
C ASP A 372 17.59 0.58 -5.61
N MET A 373 16.49 0.80 -6.34
CA MET A 373 16.03 -0.11 -7.40
C MET A 373 17.07 -0.21 -8.52
N LYS A 374 17.60 0.92 -8.99
CA LYS A 374 18.65 0.95 -10.03
C LYS A 374 19.93 0.25 -9.56
N GLU A 375 20.34 0.42 -8.30
CA GLU A 375 21.49 -0.28 -7.74
C GLU A 375 21.29 -1.80 -7.78
N ILE A 376 20.12 -2.32 -7.35
CA ILE A 376 19.78 -3.74 -7.38
C ILE A 376 19.83 -4.28 -8.81
N TRP A 377 19.22 -3.61 -9.78
CA TRP A 377 19.17 -4.02 -11.17
C TRP A 377 20.54 -3.95 -11.84
N SER A 378 21.33 -2.90 -11.59
CA SER A 378 22.67 -2.72 -12.18
C SER A 378 23.68 -3.76 -11.71
N MET A 379 23.45 -4.42 -10.59
CA MET A 379 24.28 -5.53 -10.11
C MET A 379 24.01 -6.82 -10.87
N GLN A 380 22.82 -7.01 -11.46
CA GLN A 380 22.43 -8.30 -12.04
C GLN A 380 23.39 -8.78 -13.12
N PRO A 381 23.77 -8.02 -14.16
CA PRO A 381 24.74 -8.47 -15.15
C PRO A 381 26.17 -8.63 -14.60
N ARG A 382 26.46 -8.04 -13.43
CA ARG A 382 27.78 -8.17 -12.80
C ARG A 382 27.94 -9.51 -12.07
N PHE A 383 26.85 -10.12 -11.62
CA PHE A 383 26.89 -11.44 -10.98
C PHE A 383 27.38 -12.55 -11.92
N GLU A 384 27.25 -12.41 -13.24
CA GLU A 384 27.78 -13.34 -14.22
C GLU A 384 29.31 -13.29 -14.31
N GLN A 385 29.94 -12.21 -13.82
CA GLN A 385 31.37 -11.96 -13.91
C GLN A 385 32.10 -12.56 -12.71
N ARG A 386 32.40 -13.86 -12.75
CA ARG A 386 32.98 -14.65 -11.65
C ARG A 386 34.53 -14.75 -11.68
N SER A 387 35.22 -13.87 -12.40
CA SER A 387 36.69 -13.92 -12.58
C SER A 387 37.40 -12.65 -12.09
N GLY A 388 38.64 -12.80 -11.67
CA GLY A 388 39.52 -11.71 -11.23
C GLY A 388 38.99 -10.97 -10.01
N ARG A 389 39.17 -9.62 -9.98
CA ARG A 389 38.77 -8.80 -8.83
C ARG A 389 37.28 -8.35 -8.85
N ARG A 390 36.53 -8.71 -9.87
CA ARG A 390 35.14 -8.26 -10.05
C ARG A 390 34.20 -8.76 -8.95
N PRO A 391 34.21 -10.04 -8.55
CA PRO A 391 33.40 -10.54 -7.46
C PRO A 391 33.71 -9.88 -6.12
N HIS A 392 34.96 -9.65 -5.79
CA HIS A 392 35.35 -8.97 -4.54
C HIS A 392 34.79 -7.55 -4.46
N ARG A 393 34.88 -6.79 -5.56
CA ARG A 393 34.30 -5.42 -5.63
C ARG A 393 32.80 -5.41 -5.52
N LEU A 394 32.12 -6.46 -6.00
CA LEU A 394 30.67 -6.55 -5.90
C LEU A 394 30.21 -6.80 -4.46
N LEU A 395 30.96 -7.62 -3.68
CA LEU A 395 30.73 -7.84 -2.24
C LEU A 395 30.82 -6.55 -1.40
N GLU A 396 31.65 -5.59 -1.81
CA GLU A 396 31.87 -4.34 -1.09
C GLU A 396 30.74 -3.31 -1.30
N LEU A 397 29.82 -3.56 -2.23
CA LEU A 397 28.72 -2.63 -2.49
C LEU A 397 27.72 -2.59 -1.34
N PRO A 398 27.25 -1.39 -0.91
CA PRO A 398 26.31 -1.25 0.22
C PRO A 398 25.01 -2.06 0.04
N ARG A 399 24.57 -2.24 -1.19
CA ARG A 399 23.35 -2.96 -1.54
C ARG A 399 23.60 -4.40 -2.02
N PHE A 400 24.82 -4.92 -1.84
CA PHE A 400 25.16 -6.28 -2.28
C PHE A 400 24.13 -7.31 -1.81
N ARG A 401 23.74 -7.27 -0.52
CA ARG A 401 22.79 -8.23 0.03
C ARG A 401 21.44 -8.19 -0.71
N ALA A 402 20.92 -7.02 -1.03
CA ALA A 402 19.68 -6.89 -1.78
C ALA A 402 19.84 -7.40 -3.23
N GLY A 403 20.95 -7.04 -3.90
CA GLY A 403 21.26 -7.55 -5.24
C GLY A 403 21.41 -9.07 -5.29
N TYR A 404 22.03 -9.66 -4.26
CA TYR A 404 22.19 -11.11 -4.13
C TYR A 404 20.86 -11.82 -3.85
N ASP A 405 20.03 -11.32 -2.93
CA ASP A 405 18.70 -11.87 -2.69
C ASP A 405 17.83 -11.81 -3.97
N PHE A 406 18.00 -10.77 -4.78
CA PHE A 406 17.36 -10.63 -6.08
C PHE A 406 17.88 -11.66 -7.09
N LEU A 407 19.20 -11.90 -7.14
CA LEU A 407 19.81 -12.95 -7.96
C LEU A 407 19.24 -14.33 -7.60
N LEU A 408 19.12 -14.64 -6.30
CA LEU A 408 18.55 -15.91 -5.85
C LEU A 408 17.11 -16.10 -6.34
N LEU A 409 16.28 -15.04 -6.31
CA LEU A 409 14.93 -15.10 -6.88
C LEU A 409 14.95 -15.40 -8.39
N ARG A 410 15.88 -14.81 -9.16
CA ARG A 410 16.04 -15.07 -10.59
C ARG A 410 16.44 -16.53 -10.87
N CYS A 411 17.31 -17.10 -10.03
CA CYS A 411 17.69 -18.50 -10.12
C CYS A 411 16.52 -19.43 -9.74
N GLU A 412 15.81 -19.13 -8.66
CA GLU A 412 14.69 -19.95 -8.17
C GLU A 412 13.49 -19.90 -9.13
N SER A 413 13.25 -18.77 -9.80
CA SER A 413 12.21 -18.65 -10.84
C SER A 413 12.54 -19.40 -12.12
N GLY A 414 13.80 -19.79 -12.33
CA GLY A 414 14.30 -20.44 -13.55
C GLY A 414 14.74 -19.47 -14.65
N GLU A 415 14.83 -18.16 -14.33
CA GLU A 415 15.36 -17.15 -15.26
C GLU A 415 16.87 -17.31 -15.47
N LEU A 416 17.60 -17.70 -14.42
CA LEU A 416 19.03 -17.97 -14.44
C LEU A 416 19.33 -19.37 -13.90
N ASP A 417 20.52 -19.90 -14.27
CA ASP A 417 21.00 -21.17 -13.76
C ASP A 417 21.21 -21.11 -12.23
N SER A 418 20.69 -22.10 -11.52
CA SER A 418 20.83 -22.24 -10.07
C SER A 418 22.30 -22.32 -9.60
N GLU A 419 23.21 -22.80 -10.44
CA GLU A 419 24.65 -22.87 -10.14
C GLU A 419 25.28 -21.48 -9.94
N LEU A 420 24.73 -20.45 -10.59
CA LEU A 420 25.16 -19.07 -10.37
C LEU A 420 24.83 -18.61 -8.93
N GLY A 421 23.62 -18.88 -8.47
CA GLY A 421 23.20 -18.56 -7.10
C GLY A 421 24.01 -19.32 -6.05
N LYS A 422 24.22 -20.64 -6.26
CA LYS A 422 25.02 -21.47 -5.37
C LYS A 422 26.48 -20.98 -5.28
N TRP A 423 27.07 -20.61 -6.42
CA TRP A 423 28.43 -20.08 -6.46
C TRP A 423 28.54 -18.80 -5.62
N TRP A 424 27.61 -17.85 -5.76
CA TRP A 424 27.62 -16.62 -4.99
C TRP A 424 27.35 -16.85 -3.51
N THR A 425 26.52 -17.84 -3.14
CA THR A 425 26.32 -18.26 -1.75
C THR A 425 27.63 -18.72 -1.13
N GLN A 426 28.35 -19.60 -1.83
CA GLN A 426 29.65 -20.08 -1.37
C GLN A 426 30.70 -18.96 -1.32
N PHE A 427 30.76 -18.12 -2.35
CA PHE A 427 31.75 -17.05 -2.46
C PHE A 427 31.60 -15.97 -1.38
N GLN A 428 30.37 -15.57 -1.01
CA GLN A 428 30.17 -14.58 0.06
C GLN A 428 30.57 -15.11 1.44
N ASP A 429 30.35 -16.41 1.71
CA ASP A 429 30.60 -17.02 3.01
C ASP A 429 32.04 -17.51 3.16
N ALA A 430 32.79 -17.67 2.05
CA ALA A 430 34.13 -18.16 2.01
C ALA A 430 35.18 -17.17 2.56
N GLY A 431 36.25 -17.66 3.15
CA GLY A 431 37.44 -16.90 3.52
C GLY A 431 38.32 -16.52 2.31
N GLY A 432 39.30 -15.62 2.50
CA GLY A 432 40.11 -15.08 1.40
C GLY A 432 40.77 -16.13 0.50
N ALA A 433 41.41 -17.14 1.08
CA ALA A 433 42.09 -18.22 0.31
C ALA A 433 41.08 -19.11 -0.46
N GLU A 434 39.91 -19.33 0.10
CA GLU A 434 38.87 -20.13 -0.52
C GLU A 434 38.18 -19.34 -1.65
N ARG A 435 37.95 -18.04 -1.48
CA ARG A 435 37.46 -17.15 -2.55
C ARG A 435 38.34 -17.18 -3.78
N GLU A 436 39.65 -17.16 -3.59
CA GLU A 436 40.60 -17.25 -4.73
C GLU A 436 40.48 -18.57 -5.48
N ARG A 437 40.17 -19.70 -4.81
CA ARG A 437 39.95 -21.02 -5.44
C ARG A 437 38.62 -21.07 -6.19
N LEU A 438 37.61 -20.33 -5.73
CA LEU A 438 36.29 -20.28 -6.35
C LEU A 438 36.26 -19.41 -7.63
N LEU A 439 37.26 -18.52 -7.83
CA LEU A 439 37.31 -17.69 -9.01
C LEU A 439 37.41 -18.49 -10.30
N MET A 440 36.60 -18.14 -11.27
CA MET A 440 36.66 -18.75 -12.60
C MET A 440 37.85 -18.22 -13.41
N PRO A 441 38.41 -19.01 -14.35
CA PRO A 441 39.43 -18.51 -15.26
C PRO A 441 38.90 -17.33 -16.09
N GLU A 442 39.76 -16.34 -16.35
CA GLU A 442 39.39 -15.26 -17.26
C GLU A 442 39.20 -15.81 -18.68
N SER A 443 37.98 -15.84 -19.18
CA SER A 443 37.64 -16.16 -20.55
C SER A 443 37.93 -14.95 -21.43
N GLY A 444 39.05 -14.99 -22.17
CA GLY A 444 39.38 -14.00 -23.20
C GLY A 444 40.90 -13.77 -23.35
N PRO A 445 41.37 -13.40 -24.57
CA PRO A 445 42.79 -13.15 -24.79
C PRO A 445 43.22 -11.91 -23.97
N LYS A 446 44.23 -12.06 -23.13
CA LYS A 446 44.87 -10.97 -22.40
C LYS A 446 45.27 -9.88 -23.40
N LYS A 447 44.55 -8.73 -23.44
CA LYS A 447 45.03 -7.56 -24.18
C LYS A 447 46.42 -7.24 -23.67
N ARG A 448 47.44 -7.54 -24.51
CA ARG A 448 48.83 -7.19 -24.26
C ARG A 448 48.91 -5.71 -23.89
N ARG A 449 49.31 -5.44 -22.67
CA ARG A 449 49.58 -4.09 -22.17
C ARG A 449 50.64 -3.50 -23.12
N ARG A 450 50.26 -2.53 -23.97
CA ARG A 450 51.16 -1.81 -24.83
C ARG A 450 52.19 -1.12 -23.95
N ARG A 451 53.41 -1.69 -23.92
CA ARG A 451 54.58 -1.12 -23.24
C ARG A 451 54.75 0.31 -23.77
N LYS A 452 54.63 1.33 -22.94
CA LYS A 452 55.01 2.69 -23.26
C LYS A 452 56.48 2.65 -23.67
N LYS A 453 56.80 3.03 -24.95
CA LYS A 453 58.15 3.27 -25.39
C LYS A 453 58.79 4.35 -24.52
N PRO A 454 60.07 4.18 -24.07
CA PRO A 454 60.82 5.24 -23.43
C PRO A 454 60.94 6.43 -24.35
N ARG A 455 60.67 7.62 -23.87
CA ARG A 455 61.04 8.89 -24.53
C ARG A 455 62.58 8.95 -24.59
N ALA A 456 63.14 9.01 -25.80
CA ALA A 456 64.54 9.36 -26.00
C ALA A 456 64.76 10.82 -25.63
N HIS A 457 65.74 11.04 -24.72
CA HIS A 457 66.33 12.36 -24.50
C HIS A 457 67.07 12.79 -25.76
N GLY A 458 66.67 13.93 -26.36
CA GLY A 458 67.44 14.62 -27.37
C GLY A 458 67.90 15.94 -26.76
N GLU A 459 69.22 16.06 -26.66
CA GLU A 459 69.94 17.28 -26.27
C GLU A 459 69.83 18.42 -27.25
N GLY A 460 69.70 19.60 -26.77
CA GLY A 460 70.36 20.85 -27.04
C GLY A 460 70.35 21.45 -28.47
N ALA A 461 69.87 22.69 -28.57
CA ALA A 461 70.65 23.83 -29.11
C ALA A 461 69.86 25.14 -28.94
N SER A 462 70.55 26.00 -28.26
CA SER A 462 70.61 27.49 -28.20
C SER A 462 69.72 28.35 -29.11
N ALA A 463 69.28 29.44 -28.45
CA ALA A 463 68.61 30.66 -28.95
C ALA A 463 69.45 31.47 -29.98
N PRO A 464 68.85 32.45 -30.72
CA PRO A 464 68.85 33.81 -30.14
C PRO A 464 67.62 34.71 -30.43
N ALA A 465 67.49 35.60 -29.44
CA ALA A 465 67.06 37.02 -29.47
C ALA A 465 65.98 37.57 -30.43
N ALA A 466 65.15 38.34 -29.75
CA ALA A 466 64.09 39.25 -30.19
C ALA A 466 64.56 40.38 -31.19
N PRO A 467 63.60 41.14 -31.78
CA PRO A 467 63.09 42.31 -31.09
C PRO A 467 61.60 42.68 -31.28
N SER A 468 61.21 43.50 -30.34
CA SER A 468 60.10 44.43 -30.17
C SER A 468 59.53 45.15 -31.40
N ALA A 469 58.22 45.46 -31.34
CA ALA A 469 57.51 46.73 -31.46
C ALA A 469 56.07 46.50 -31.89
N GLN A 470 55.10 46.91 -31.08
CA GLN A 470 54.32 48.17 -31.08
C GLN A 470 53.17 48.24 -32.08
N GLU A 471 51.99 48.45 -31.46
CA GLU A 471 50.89 49.36 -31.85
C GLU A 471 50.02 48.99 -33.08
N SER A 472 48.80 48.67 -32.85
CA SER A 472 47.62 49.58 -32.97
C SER A 472 46.39 48.89 -32.38
#